data_7e7167e8b1bdf4bda5ff8d3834966cde
#
_entry.id   7e7167e8b1bdf4bda5ff8d3834966cde
#
_cell.length_a   1.000
_cell.length_b   1.000
_cell.length_c   1.000
_cell.angle_alpha   90.00
_cell.angle_beta   90.00
_cell.angle_gamma   90.00
#
_symmetry.space_group_name_H-M   'P 1'
#
loop_
_entity.id
_entity.type
_entity.pdbx_description
1 polymer ?
#
loop_
_entity_poly.entity_id
_entity_poly.type
_entity_poly.pdbx_seq_one_letter_code
_entity_poly.pdbx_strand_id
1 'polypeptide(L)'
;RNKRLAHKSFIPWKLGIYTHLKSSRKINNFTSFSIDHLIDKRIIESNMIENNIPVLPLRDIVVFPHMVVPLFVGRDKSVKALEKVMAGDKRIMLITQKSASVDDPKKDDLFDFGTIANVLQLLKLPDGTVKVLVEGLQRASINMFTDNEDYLVSNIDLIDENNDSSDKKLR
;
A
#
# COMPACT_ATOMS: atom_id res chain seq x y z
N ARG A 1 -14.33 18.55 -43.85
CA ARG A 1 -15.32 19.00 -42.84
C ARG A 1 -15.71 17.81 -41.95
N ASN A 2 -14.98 17.56 -40.88
CA ASN A 2 -15.47 16.76 -39.76
C ASN A 2 -14.76 17.21 -38.48
N LYS A 3 -15.52 17.88 -37.64
CA LYS A 3 -15.10 18.29 -36.29
C LYS A 3 -15.16 17.07 -35.36
N ARG A 4 -14.04 16.65 -34.84
CA ARG A 4 -13.98 15.68 -33.75
C ARG A 4 -14.25 16.40 -32.43
N LEU A 5 -15.37 16.06 -31.80
CA LEU A 5 -15.72 16.48 -30.46
C LEU A 5 -14.88 15.68 -29.45
N ALA A 6 -14.10 16.37 -28.65
CA ALA A 6 -13.37 15.80 -27.52
C ALA A 6 -14.36 15.58 -26.37
N HIS A 7 -14.54 14.34 -25.97
CA HIS A 7 -15.29 13.96 -24.76
C HIS A 7 -14.42 14.28 -23.53
N LYS A 8 -14.70 15.39 -22.89
CA LYS A 8 -14.27 15.61 -21.50
C LYS A 8 -15.34 14.99 -20.60
N SER A 9 -15.03 13.89 -19.96
CA SER A 9 -15.83 13.32 -18.87
C SER A 9 -15.62 14.17 -17.61
N PHE A 10 -16.46 15.17 -17.47
CA PHE A 10 -16.58 15.94 -16.23
C PHE A 10 -17.60 15.22 -15.34
N ILE A 11 -17.22 14.79 -14.14
CA ILE A 11 -18.11 14.16 -13.16
C ILE A 11 -18.55 15.23 -12.15
N PRO A 12 -19.77 15.81 -12.29
CA PRO A 12 -20.20 16.89 -11.40
C PRO A 12 -21.02 16.42 -10.19
N TRP A 13 -20.99 15.14 -9.81
CA TRP A 13 -21.92 14.60 -8.82
C TRP A 13 -21.53 14.82 -7.36
N LYS A 14 -20.25 15.13 -7.08
CA LYS A 14 -19.78 15.23 -5.69
C LYS A 14 -20.02 16.57 -5.01
N LEU A 15 -20.28 17.65 -5.75
CA LEU A 15 -20.53 18.96 -5.14
C LEU A 15 -22.01 19.26 -4.87
N GLY A 16 -22.94 18.66 -5.61
CA GLY A 16 -24.37 18.95 -5.49
C GLY A 16 -25.03 18.38 -4.22
N ILE A 17 -24.50 17.28 -3.69
CA ILE A 17 -25.08 16.64 -2.48
C ILE A 17 -24.70 17.42 -1.22
N TYR A 18 -23.53 18.07 -1.22
CA TYR A 18 -23.04 18.81 -0.04
C TYR A 18 -23.79 20.13 0.21
N THR A 19 -24.30 20.77 -0.84
CA THR A 19 -25.03 22.05 -0.72
C THR A 19 -26.49 21.87 -0.35
N HIS A 20 -27.12 20.74 -0.71
CA HIS A 20 -28.54 20.52 -0.43
C HIS A 20 -28.83 20.10 1.02
N LEU A 21 -27.85 19.45 1.68
CA LEU A 21 -27.97 19.03 3.09
C LEU A 21 -27.82 20.19 4.10
N LYS A 22 -27.21 21.31 3.68
CA LYS A 22 -27.05 22.49 4.54
C LYS A 22 -28.30 23.41 4.61
N SER A 23 -29.28 23.23 3.73
CA SER A 23 -30.47 24.08 3.66
C SER A 23 -31.67 23.59 4.50
N SER A 24 -31.66 22.37 5.00
CA SER A 24 -32.70 21.84 5.87
C SER A 24 -32.37 22.07 7.35
N ARG A 25 -32.59 23.27 7.83
CA ARG A 25 -32.61 23.59 9.28
C ARG A 25 -33.82 22.89 9.92
N LYS A 26 -33.62 21.69 10.40
CA LYS A 26 -34.31 20.96 11.47
C LYS A 26 -34.08 19.44 11.31
N ILE A 27 -32.85 19.00 11.50
CA ILE A 27 -32.61 17.61 11.88
C ILE A 27 -31.95 17.68 13.25
N ASN A 28 -32.59 17.02 14.21
CA ASN A 28 -32.20 17.02 15.63
C ASN A 28 -30.70 16.71 15.78
N ASN A 29 -30.02 17.44 16.67
CA ASN A 29 -28.59 17.39 16.97
C ASN A 29 -27.99 15.97 17.24
N PHE A 30 -28.84 14.97 17.37
CA PHE A 30 -28.44 13.61 17.66
C PHE A 30 -28.01 12.79 16.43
N THR A 31 -28.54 13.09 15.22
CA THR A 31 -28.23 12.33 13.99
C THR A 31 -27.02 12.90 13.25
N SER A 32 -26.74 14.20 13.40
CA SER A 32 -25.59 14.86 12.77
C SER A 32 -24.25 14.33 13.32
N PHE A 33 -24.14 14.19 14.65
CA PHE A 33 -22.92 13.70 15.29
C PHE A 33 -22.57 12.26 14.89
N SER A 34 -23.57 11.39 14.72
CA SER A 34 -23.34 9.98 14.30
C SER A 34 -22.91 9.86 12.84
N ILE A 35 -23.41 10.72 11.96
CA ILE A 35 -23.07 10.69 10.53
C ILE A 35 -21.66 11.22 10.30
N ASP A 36 -21.29 12.33 10.95
CA ASP A 36 -19.95 12.90 10.85
C ASP A 36 -18.91 11.92 11.40
N HIS A 37 -19.18 11.26 12.53
CA HIS A 37 -18.30 10.23 13.09
C HIS A 37 -18.15 9.00 12.19
N LEU A 38 -19.22 8.57 11.51
CA LEU A 38 -19.17 7.45 10.54
C LEU A 38 -18.44 7.84 9.25
N ILE A 39 -18.58 9.08 8.80
CA ILE A 39 -17.87 9.59 7.61
C ILE A 39 -16.38 9.70 7.92
N ASP A 40 -16.01 10.28 9.05
CA ASP A 40 -14.61 10.40 9.47
C ASP A 40 -13.96 9.02 9.63
N LYS A 41 -14.68 8.07 10.25
CA LYS A 41 -14.18 6.70 10.38
C LYS A 41 -13.96 6.03 9.01
N ARG A 42 -14.90 6.16 8.07
CA ARG A 42 -14.75 5.61 6.70
C ARG A 42 -13.62 6.28 5.92
N ILE A 43 -13.41 7.58 6.11
CA ILE A 43 -12.31 8.31 5.47
C ILE A 43 -10.97 7.85 6.06
N ILE A 44 -10.88 7.65 7.36
CA ILE A 44 -9.69 7.12 8.03
C ILE A 44 -9.42 5.70 7.55
N GLU A 45 -10.41 4.81 7.55
CA GLU A 45 -10.28 3.44 7.06
C GLU A 45 -9.89 3.38 5.57
N SER A 46 -10.43 4.26 4.72
CA SER A 46 -10.07 4.30 3.29
C SER A 46 -8.64 4.79 3.03
N ASN A 47 -8.08 5.59 3.92
CA ASN A 47 -6.69 6.06 3.83
C ASN A 47 -5.67 5.02 4.33
N MET A 48 -6.13 3.93 4.96
CA MET A 48 -5.29 2.85 5.46
C MET A 48 -5.12 1.70 4.46
N ILE A 49 -5.92 1.69 3.37
CA ILE A 49 -5.84 0.66 2.33
C ILE A 49 -5.09 1.22 1.13
N GLU A 50 -4.02 0.56 0.75
CA GLU A 50 -3.29 0.86 -0.47
C GLU A 50 -3.42 -0.30 -1.45
N ASN A 51 -3.76 0.03 -2.70
CA ASN A 51 -4.06 -0.94 -3.72
C ASN A 51 -2.92 -1.08 -4.74
N ASN A 52 -2.75 -2.30 -5.25
CA ASN A 52 -1.81 -2.62 -6.32
C ASN A 52 -0.35 -2.26 -5.99
N ILE A 53 0.07 -2.49 -4.76
CA ILE A 53 1.46 -2.26 -4.35
C ILE A 53 2.33 -3.46 -4.79
N PRO A 54 3.44 -3.22 -5.51
CA PRO A 54 4.40 -4.26 -5.83
C PRO A 54 5.01 -4.86 -4.56
N VAL A 55 5.16 -6.19 -4.55
CA VAL A 55 5.69 -6.95 -3.41
C VAL A 55 7.08 -7.46 -3.72
N LEU A 56 8.02 -7.25 -2.79
CA LEU A 56 9.37 -7.79 -2.84
C LEU A 56 9.55 -8.86 -1.76
N PRO A 57 9.59 -10.14 -2.12
CA PRO A 57 9.87 -11.21 -1.19
C PRO A 57 11.33 -11.19 -0.74
N LEU A 58 11.54 -11.15 0.58
CA LEU A 58 12.84 -11.20 1.22
C LEU A 58 13.10 -12.61 1.75
N ARG A 59 14.33 -13.14 1.58
CA ARG A 59 14.64 -14.53 1.96
C ARG A 59 14.78 -14.71 3.45
N ASP A 60 15.63 -13.91 4.07
CA ASP A 60 16.16 -14.11 5.41
C ASP A 60 16.32 -12.81 6.22
N ILE A 61 15.80 -11.71 5.70
CA ILE A 61 15.82 -10.41 6.37
C ILE A 61 14.41 -9.91 6.63
N VAL A 62 14.23 -9.27 7.78
CA VAL A 62 13.03 -8.52 8.14
C VAL A 62 13.40 -7.05 8.20
N VAL A 63 12.62 -6.21 7.51
CA VAL A 63 12.80 -4.75 7.54
C VAL A 63 11.69 -4.15 8.38
N PHE A 64 12.08 -3.32 9.35
CA PHE A 64 11.15 -2.61 10.22
C PHE A 64 11.00 -1.15 9.80
N PRO A 65 9.94 -0.46 10.25
CA PRO A 65 9.82 0.98 10.08
C PRO A 65 11.08 1.73 10.51
N HIS A 66 11.40 2.81 9.80
CA HIS A 66 12.58 3.67 10.03
C HIS A 66 13.95 3.01 9.82
N MET A 67 13.99 1.76 9.37
CA MET A 67 15.24 1.13 8.96
C MET A 67 15.62 1.50 7.53
N VAL A 68 16.88 1.85 7.32
CA VAL A 68 17.46 2.03 5.97
C VAL A 68 18.42 0.87 5.72
N VAL A 69 18.11 0.02 4.74
CA VAL A 69 18.87 -1.21 4.46
C VAL A 69 19.18 -1.35 2.97
N PRO A 70 20.40 -1.79 2.62
CA PRO A 70 20.72 -2.22 1.27
C PRO A 70 20.26 -3.67 1.08
N LEU A 71 19.56 -3.94 -0.02
CA LEU A 71 19.14 -5.27 -0.43
C LEU A 71 19.79 -5.63 -1.76
N PHE A 72 20.09 -6.91 -1.94
CA PHE A 72 20.59 -7.46 -3.20
C PHE A 72 19.51 -8.34 -3.82
N VAL A 73 19.08 -8.00 -5.00
CA VAL A 73 17.94 -8.61 -5.68
C VAL A 73 18.39 -9.17 -7.03
N GLY A 74 18.31 -10.49 -7.19
CA GLY A 74 18.72 -11.19 -8.42
C GLY A 74 17.60 -11.98 -9.10
N ARG A 75 16.39 -12.05 -8.51
CA ARG A 75 15.25 -12.73 -9.12
C ARG A 75 14.58 -11.85 -10.16
N ASP A 76 14.29 -12.37 -11.34
CA ASP A 76 13.69 -11.62 -12.44
C ASP A 76 12.39 -10.92 -12.07
N LYS A 77 11.49 -11.63 -11.38
CA LYS A 77 10.22 -11.05 -10.92
C LYS A 77 10.41 -9.88 -9.94
N SER A 78 11.39 -10.03 -9.04
CA SER A 78 11.72 -8.99 -8.06
C SER A 78 12.40 -7.77 -8.72
N VAL A 79 13.22 -7.98 -9.73
CA VAL A 79 13.86 -6.92 -10.52
C VAL A 79 12.80 -6.15 -11.30
N LYS A 80 11.85 -6.84 -11.96
CA LYS A 80 10.72 -6.20 -12.65
C LYS A 80 9.84 -5.38 -11.71
N ALA A 81 9.56 -5.89 -10.51
CA ALA A 81 8.83 -5.14 -9.48
C ALA A 81 9.55 -3.83 -9.13
N LEU A 82 10.86 -3.88 -8.89
CA LEU A 82 11.68 -2.70 -8.59
C LEU A 82 11.72 -1.70 -9.74
N GLU A 83 11.84 -2.16 -10.99
CA GLU A 83 11.79 -1.29 -12.17
C GLU A 83 10.45 -0.56 -12.29
N LYS A 84 9.35 -1.27 -12.04
CA LYS A 84 8.01 -0.68 -12.02
C LYS A 84 7.88 0.39 -10.94
N VAL A 85 8.36 0.10 -9.74
CA VAL A 85 8.35 1.01 -8.59
C VAL A 85 9.17 2.27 -8.87
N MET A 86 10.34 2.14 -9.50
CA MET A 86 11.18 3.31 -9.85
C MET A 86 10.57 4.22 -10.91
N ALA A 87 9.70 3.67 -11.76
CA ALA A 87 8.94 4.45 -12.75
C ALA A 87 7.68 5.13 -12.17
N GLY A 88 7.30 4.79 -10.92
CA GLY A 88 6.10 5.27 -10.23
C GLY A 88 6.40 5.94 -8.90
N ASP A 89 5.64 5.55 -7.88
CA ASP A 89 5.61 6.21 -6.55
C ASP A 89 6.79 5.85 -5.64
N LYS A 90 7.71 4.99 -6.11
CA LYS A 90 8.87 4.47 -5.37
C LYS A 90 8.50 3.69 -4.09
N ARG A 91 7.27 3.24 -3.97
CA ARG A 91 6.75 2.49 -2.82
C ARG A 91 6.66 1.02 -3.14
N ILE A 92 7.14 0.19 -2.22
CA ILE A 92 7.18 -1.26 -2.36
C ILE A 92 6.85 -1.93 -1.03
N MET A 93 6.13 -3.05 -1.08
CA MET A 93 5.87 -3.87 0.09
C MET A 93 6.98 -4.90 0.27
N LEU A 94 7.68 -4.84 1.39
CA LEU A 94 8.72 -5.78 1.78
C LEU A 94 8.12 -6.87 2.67
N ILE A 95 8.24 -8.12 2.25
CA ILE A 95 7.70 -9.27 2.99
C ILE A 95 8.73 -10.38 3.06
N THR A 96 8.88 -10.97 4.24
CA THR A 96 9.79 -12.08 4.45
C THR A 96 9.14 -13.42 4.05
N GLN A 97 9.92 -14.30 3.44
CA GLN A 97 9.50 -15.67 3.14
C GLN A 97 9.48 -16.52 4.41
N LYS A 98 8.55 -17.48 4.47
CA LYS A 98 8.51 -18.50 5.53
C LYS A 98 9.71 -19.45 5.47
N SER A 99 10.20 -19.71 4.25
CA SER A 99 11.40 -20.53 4.02
C SER A 99 12.32 -19.85 3.00
N ALA A 100 13.58 -19.65 3.38
CA ALA A 100 14.61 -19.07 2.51
C ALA A 100 15.00 -19.96 1.31
N SER A 101 14.66 -21.25 1.37
CA SER A 101 15.00 -22.24 0.33
C SER A 101 14.12 -22.15 -0.91
N VAL A 102 12.98 -21.45 -0.84
CA VAL A 102 12.06 -21.32 -1.98
C VAL A 102 12.56 -20.22 -2.92
N ASP A 103 12.90 -20.59 -4.14
CA ASP A 103 13.43 -19.64 -5.13
C ASP A 103 12.35 -18.78 -5.79
N ASP A 104 11.18 -19.33 -6.09
CA ASP A 104 10.02 -18.60 -6.64
C ASP A 104 8.86 -18.66 -5.65
N PRO A 105 8.84 -17.80 -4.59
CA PRO A 105 7.83 -17.85 -3.56
C PRO A 105 6.48 -17.42 -4.11
N LYS A 106 5.47 -18.19 -3.74
CA LYS A 106 4.06 -17.87 -3.96
C LYS A 106 3.47 -17.23 -2.68
N LYS A 107 2.22 -16.82 -2.75
CA LYS A 107 1.52 -16.19 -1.60
C LYS A 107 1.59 -17.03 -0.31
N ASP A 108 1.47 -18.34 -0.41
CA ASP A 108 1.47 -19.24 0.74
C ASP A 108 2.86 -19.38 1.41
N ASP A 109 3.92 -19.04 0.66
CA ASP A 109 5.31 -19.06 1.13
C ASP A 109 5.73 -17.76 1.83
N LEU A 110 4.86 -16.77 1.88
CA LEU A 110 5.11 -15.45 2.47
C LEU A 110 4.37 -15.31 3.80
N PHE A 111 4.93 -14.48 4.70
CA PHE A 111 4.20 -14.05 5.88
C PHE A 111 3.10 -13.04 5.48
N ASP A 112 2.08 -12.88 6.34
CA ASP A 112 0.97 -11.97 6.09
C ASP A 112 1.29 -10.51 6.43
N PHE A 113 2.34 -10.30 7.23
CA PHE A 113 2.77 -8.98 7.71
C PHE A 113 4.13 -8.62 7.15
N GLY A 114 4.30 -7.35 6.82
CA GLY A 114 5.56 -6.81 6.35
C GLY A 114 5.63 -5.31 6.57
N THR A 115 6.48 -4.65 5.82
CA THR A 115 6.73 -3.21 5.91
C THR A 115 6.63 -2.58 4.53
N ILE A 116 5.79 -1.57 4.39
CA ILE A 116 5.85 -0.73 3.22
C ILE A 116 7.11 0.14 3.29
N ALA A 117 7.82 0.24 2.20
CA ALA A 117 9.10 0.93 2.14
C ALA A 117 9.18 1.85 0.93
N ASN A 118 10.02 2.86 1.04
CA ASN A 118 10.40 3.74 -0.05
C ASN A 118 11.73 3.29 -0.66
N VAL A 119 11.80 3.23 -1.98
CA VAL A 119 13.05 2.94 -2.71
C VAL A 119 13.83 4.24 -2.88
N LEU A 120 14.92 4.37 -2.14
CA LEU A 120 15.78 5.56 -2.15
C LEU A 120 16.73 5.56 -3.35
N GLN A 121 17.33 4.41 -3.63
CA GLN A 121 18.33 4.27 -4.69
C GLN A 121 18.30 2.86 -5.28
N LEU A 122 18.49 2.75 -6.58
CA LEU A 122 18.62 1.49 -7.31
C LEU A 122 19.87 1.53 -8.19
N LEU A 123 20.72 0.51 -8.08
CA LEU A 123 21.93 0.33 -8.88
C LEU A 123 21.93 -1.04 -9.51
N LYS A 124 21.96 -1.11 -10.84
CA LYS A 124 22.13 -2.37 -11.57
C LYS A 124 23.60 -2.72 -11.63
N LEU A 125 23.94 -3.94 -11.24
CA LEU A 125 25.29 -4.49 -11.30
C LEU A 125 25.52 -5.21 -12.64
N PRO A 126 26.79 -5.38 -13.07
CA PRO A 126 27.11 -6.02 -14.35
C PRO A 126 26.69 -7.49 -14.44
N ASP A 127 26.52 -8.17 -13.30
CA ASP A 127 26.08 -9.56 -13.18
C ASP A 127 24.56 -9.75 -13.28
N GLY A 128 23.81 -8.66 -13.50
CA GLY A 128 22.36 -8.66 -13.55
C GLY A 128 21.69 -8.49 -12.18
N THR A 129 22.44 -8.55 -11.08
CA THR A 129 21.91 -8.27 -9.74
C THR A 129 21.61 -6.79 -9.57
N VAL A 130 20.54 -6.47 -8.84
CA VAL A 130 20.17 -5.11 -8.49
C VAL A 130 20.46 -4.88 -7.02
N LYS A 131 21.29 -3.89 -6.73
CA LYS A 131 21.45 -3.35 -5.37
C LYS A 131 20.45 -2.23 -5.17
N VAL A 132 19.58 -2.35 -4.19
CA VAL A 132 18.57 -1.36 -3.88
C VAL A 132 18.71 -0.90 -2.43
N LEU A 133 18.63 0.41 -2.20
CA LEU A 133 18.56 1.00 -0.88
C LEU A 133 17.09 1.34 -0.59
N VAL A 134 16.57 0.78 0.49
CA VAL A 134 15.18 0.96 0.89
C VAL A 134 15.10 1.54 2.31
N GLU A 135 14.06 2.33 2.54
CA GLU A 135 13.70 2.88 3.85
C GLU A 135 12.31 2.35 4.23
N GLY A 136 12.24 1.63 5.34
CA GLY A 136 10.96 1.19 5.90
C GLY A 136 10.15 2.37 6.39
N LEU A 137 8.88 2.44 5.99
CA LEU A 137 7.97 3.53 6.37
C LEU A 137 7.04 3.09 7.50
N GLN A 138 6.19 2.10 7.24
CA GLN A 138 5.12 1.68 8.13
C GLN A 138 4.86 0.18 8.00
N ARG A 139 4.41 -0.44 9.08
CA ARG A 139 3.96 -1.83 9.04
C ARG A 139 2.67 -1.93 8.26
N ALA A 140 2.52 -3.03 7.54
CA ALA A 140 1.32 -3.32 6.78
C ALA A 140 1.03 -4.83 6.79
N SER A 141 -0.24 -5.19 6.64
CA SER A 141 -0.67 -6.55 6.36
C SER A 141 -1.12 -6.69 4.92
N ILE A 142 -0.93 -7.88 4.35
CA ILE A 142 -1.50 -8.19 3.04
C ILE A 142 -2.97 -8.53 3.22
N ASN A 143 -3.81 -7.81 2.50
CA ASN A 143 -5.24 -8.12 2.41
C ASN A 143 -5.48 -9.15 1.30
N MET A 144 -5.02 -8.85 0.09
CA MET A 144 -5.22 -9.70 -1.06
C MET A 144 -4.10 -9.56 -2.08
N PHE A 145 -3.63 -10.68 -2.64
CA PHE A 145 -2.75 -10.65 -3.80
C PHE A 145 -3.56 -10.47 -5.08
N THR A 146 -3.07 -9.63 -5.96
CA THR A 146 -3.62 -9.42 -7.30
C THR A 146 -2.83 -10.24 -8.30
N ASP A 147 -3.51 -10.86 -9.24
CA ASP A 147 -2.85 -11.65 -10.28
C ASP A 147 -2.10 -10.71 -11.23
N ASN A 148 -0.79 -10.96 -11.33
CA ASN A 148 0.12 -10.31 -12.26
C ASN A 148 1.18 -11.34 -12.66
N GLU A 149 1.41 -11.50 -13.96
CA GLU A 149 2.33 -12.50 -14.50
C GLU A 149 3.81 -12.10 -14.32
N ASP A 150 4.08 -10.80 -14.29
CA ASP A 150 5.45 -10.28 -14.29
C ASP A 150 6.07 -10.21 -12.89
N TYR A 151 5.30 -9.86 -11.85
CA TYR A 151 5.76 -9.72 -10.47
C TYR A 151 4.60 -9.80 -9.48
N LEU A 152 4.89 -9.97 -8.20
CA LEU A 152 3.85 -10.02 -7.16
C LEU A 152 3.29 -8.63 -6.88
N VAL A 153 1.96 -8.55 -6.78
CA VAL A 153 1.21 -7.34 -6.44
C VAL A 153 0.20 -7.66 -5.36
N SER A 154 0.00 -6.75 -4.42
CA SER A 154 -1.01 -6.91 -3.37
C SER A 154 -1.73 -5.61 -3.03
N ASN A 155 -2.91 -5.78 -2.47
CA ASN A 155 -3.58 -4.75 -1.69
C ASN A 155 -3.15 -4.92 -0.23
N ILE A 156 -2.83 -3.83 0.42
CA ILE A 156 -2.29 -3.83 1.78
C ILE A 156 -3.13 -2.94 2.68
N ASP A 157 -3.20 -3.33 3.95
CA ASP A 157 -3.79 -2.53 5.01
C ASP A 157 -2.65 -1.99 5.89
N LEU A 158 -2.53 -0.67 6.00
CA LEU A 158 -1.54 -0.03 6.85
C LEU A 158 -1.90 -0.24 8.33
N ILE A 159 -0.92 -0.59 9.14
CA ILE A 159 -1.09 -0.80 10.57
C ILE A 159 -0.70 0.48 11.30
N ASP A 160 -1.66 1.09 11.99
CA ASP A 160 -1.39 2.27 12.83
C ASP A 160 -0.83 1.83 14.19
N GLU A 161 0.41 2.22 14.45
CA GLU A 161 1.10 1.88 15.71
C GLU A 161 0.52 2.62 16.94
N ASN A 162 -0.25 3.69 16.71
CA ASN A 162 -0.83 4.49 17.79
C ASN A 162 -2.13 3.90 18.35
N ASN A 163 -2.75 2.93 17.67
CA ASN A 163 -4.00 2.31 18.12
C ASN A 163 -3.83 1.07 19.01
N ASP A 164 -2.59 0.64 19.29
CA ASP A 164 -2.33 -0.57 20.08
C ASP A 164 -2.21 -0.28 21.61
N SER A 165 -2.67 0.88 22.06
CA SER A 165 -2.82 1.21 23.47
C SER A 165 -4.10 0.62 24.10
N SER A 166 -4.42 -0.63 23.80
CA SER A 166 -5.25 -1.43 24.69
C SER A 166 -4.35 -1.92 25.83
N ASP A 167 -4.14 -1.06 26.83
CA ASP A 167 -3.65 -1.41 28.16
C ASP A 167 -4.48 -2.58 28.73
N LYS A 168 -4.19 -3.80 28.31
CA LYS A 168 -4.49 -4.98 29.10
C LYS A 168 -3.53 -4.95 30.28
N LYS A 169 -3.95 -4.23 31.33
CA LYS A 169 -3.43 -4.31 32.68
C LYS A 169 -3.32 -5.78 33.03
N LEU A 170 -2.11 -6.32 32.94
CA LEU A 170 -1.77 -7.61 33.52
C LEU A 170 -1.90 -7.45 35.05
N ARG A 171 -2.91 -8.07 35.62
CA ARG A 171 -3.02 -8.35 37.03
C ARG A 171 -2.34 -9.68 37.36
#